data_527e03d5595c434c3e9c7420f270e2c9
#
_entry.id   527e03d5595c434c3e9c7420f270e2c9
#
_cell.length_a   1.000
_cell.length_b   1.000
_cell.length_c   1.000
_cell.angle_alpha   90.00
_cell.angle_beta   90.00
_cell.angle_gamma   90.00
#
_symmetry.space_group_name_H-M   'P 1'
#
loop_
_entity.id
_entity.type
_entity.pdbx_description
1 polymer ?
#
loop_
_entity_poly.entity_id
_entity_poly.type
_entity_poly.pdbx_seq_one_letter_code
_entity_poly.pdbx_strand_id
1 'polypeptide(L)'
;QTTYPGPAHLSYGQEASCVGEAYLLNKDDITFGSHRSHSEILSKGLSCINKLSDEELMQTMESFLGGKTLAAVKKFADTSDVKELAIRFLLYGTVAEIFARANGFHHGMGGSMHAFFLPFGIYPNNAIVGGSAPIATGAALYQKNNDKKGVVVCNIGDASLGCGPVYEAMNFSAMDQFKTLWEEGRKGGLPIIFNVFDNFYGMGGQTMGETMAYNMPARLGAGITPSQMHAERVEGWNPL
;
A
#
# COMPACT_ATOMS: atom_id res chain seq x y z
N GLN A 1 -9.78 16.88 26.65
CA GLN A 1 -9.05 17.01 25.38
C GLN A 1 -8.06 15.87 25.29
N THR A 2 -8.26 14.96 24.36
CA THR A 2 -7.27 13.93 24.03
C THR A 2 -6.20 14.59 23.16
N THR A 3 -5.01 14.75 23.70
CA THR A 3 -3.84 15.17 22.92
C THR A 3 -3.35 14.02 22.06
N TYR A 4 -3.27 14.21 20.77
CA TYR A 4 -2.60 13.26 19.87
C TYR A 4 -1.09 13.34 20.13
N PRO A 5 -0.42 12.19 20.35
CA PRO A 5 0.97 12.19 20.86
C PRO A 5 2.04 12.45 19.81
N GLY A 6 1.70 12.73 18.56
CA GLY A 6 2.69 12.90 17.49
C GLY A 6 2.14 13.56 16.23
N PRO A 7 2.96 13.72 15.19
CA PRO A 7 2.54 14.27 13.91
C PRO A 7 1.58 13.31 13.21
N ALA A 8 0.50 13.83 12.65
CA ALA A 8 -0.41 13.09 11.79
C ALA A 8 -0.05 13.34 10.32
N HIS A 9 0.21 12.27 9.59
CA HIS A 9 0.42 12.30 8.14
C HIS A 9 -0.87 11.85 7.47
N LEU A 10 -1.63 12.82 6.94
CA LEU A 10 -2.93 12.54 6.33
C LEU A 10 -2.81 12.38 4.82
N SER A 11 -3.57 11.43 4.26
CA SER A 11 -3.72 11.21 2.81
C SER A 11 -4.84 12.07 2.22
N TYR A 12 -5.14 13.20 2.83
CA TYR A 12 -6.20 14.09 2.40
C TYR A 12 -6.00 14.58 0.97
N GLY A 13 -7.02 14.40 0.12
CA GLY A 13 -6.99 14.73 -1.31
C GLY A 13 -6.43 13.63 -2.22
N GLN A 14 -6.10 12.44 -1.69
CA GLN A 14 -5.59 11.29 -2.47
C GLN A 14 -6.61 10.14 -2.53
N GLU A 15 -7.84 10.35 -2.07
CA GLU A 15 -8.86 9.32 -1.90
C GLU A 15 -9.20 8.62 -3.22
N ALA A 16 -9.40 9.39 -4.30
CA ALA A 16 -9.75 8.84 -5.61
C ALA A 16 -8.65 7.92 -6.16
N SER A 17 -7.38 8.32 -6.03
CA SER A 17 -6.24 7.53 -6.46
C SER A 17 -6.15 6.20 -5.69
N CYS A 18 -6.32 6.25 -4.36
CA CYS A 18 -6.28 5.05 -3.52
C CYS A 18 -7.45 4.10 -3.80
N VAL A 19 -8.64 4.64 -4.06
CA VAL A 19 -9.82 3.83 -4.40
C VAL A 19 -9.64 3.18 -5.77
N GLY A 20 -9.18 3.92 -6.77
CA GLY A 20 -8.92 3.41 -8.12
C GLY A 20 -7.87 2.29 -8.11
N GLU A 21 -6.75 2.51 -7.42
CA GLU A 21 -5.71 1.49 -7.23
C GLU A 21 -6.28 0.22 -6.62
N ALA A 22 -7.05 0.36 -5.53
CA ALA A 22 -7.51 -0.77 -4.74
C ALA A 22 -8.67 -1.54 -5.36
N TYR A 23 -9.40 -0.96 -6.31
CA TYR A 23 -10.65 -1.50 -6.83
C TYR A 23 -10.52 -2.93 -7.37
N LEU A 24 -9.44 -3.22 -8.10
CA LEU A 24 -9.20 -4.55 -8.66
C LEU A 24 -8.40 -5.46 -7.72
N LEU A 25 -7.73 -4.92 -6.71
CA LEU A 25 -6.88 -5.70 -5.80
C LEU A 25 -7.71 -6.58 -4.87
N ASN A 26 -7.14 -7.73 -4.50
CA ASN A 26 -7.69 -8.70 -3.57
C ASN A 26 -6.67 -9.04 -2.46
N LYS A 27 -6.97 -10.00 -1.59
CA LYS A 27 -6.10 -10.36 -0.46
C LYS A 27 -4.73 -10.93 -0.83
N ASP A 28 -4.62 -11.49 -2.04
CA ASP A 28 -3.38 -12.12 -2.52
C ASP A 28 -2.43 -11.09 -3.16
N ASP A 29 -2.93 -9.92 -3.51
CA ASP A 29 -2.13 -8.80 -3.94
C ASP A 29 -1.48 -8.12 -2.72
N ILE A 30 -0.27 -7.63 -2.88
CA ILE A 30 0.47 -6.97 -1.81
C ILE A 30 0.53 -5.47 -2.10
N THR A 31 0.17 -4.65 -1.11
CA THR A 31 0.33 -3.19 -1.20
C THR A 31 1.33 -2.74 -0.14
N PHE A 32 2.35 -2.02 -0.56
CA PHE A 32 3.24 -1.25 0.31
C PHE A 32 2.86 0.21 0.23
N GLY A 33 2.45 0.77 1.35
CA GLY A 33 2.10 2.19 1.44
C GLY A 33 3.32 3.09 1.61
N SER A 34 3.11 4.37 1.33
CA SER A 34 4.01 5.44 1.74
C SER A 34 3.83 5.75 3.24
N HIS A 35 4.43 6.83 3.72
CA HIS A 35 4.22 7.32 5.10
C HIS A 35 2.77 7.79 5.38
N ARG A 36 1.91 7.89 4.36
CA ARG A 36 0.49 8.28 4.44
C ARG A 36 -0.45 7.12 4.12
N SER A 37 -0.12 5.91 4.51
CA SER A 37 -0.76 4.68 4.02
C SER A 37 -2.17 4.38 4.55
N HIS A 38 -2.75 5.22 5.38
CA HIS A 38 -4.09 4.95 5.91
C HIS A 38 -5.20 5.00 4.84
N SER A 39 -5.04 5.75 3.75
CA SER A 39 -5.96 5.68 2.61
C SER A 39 -5.86 4.33 1.91
N GLU A 40 -4.65 3.83 1.69
CA GLU A 40 -4.40 2.52 1.08
C GLU A 40 -4.96 1.38 1.95
N ILE A 41 -4.80 1.49 3.29
CA ILE A 41 -5.39 0.52 4.22
C ILE A 41 -6.91 0.48 4.08
N LEU A 42 -7.54 1.64 4.09
CA LEU A 42 -9.00 1.73 4.02
C LEU A 42 -9.51 1.28 2.65
N SER A 43 -8.95 1.78 1.55
CA SER A 43 -9.43 1.44 0.20
C SER A 43 -9.20 -0.03 -0.14
N LYS A 44 -8.01 -0.55 0.08
CA LYS A 44 -7.74 -1.98 -0.15
C LYS A 44 -8.47 -2.88 0.84
N GLY A 45 -8.57 -2.46 2.10
CA GLY A 45 -9.34 -3.19 3.10
C GLY A 45 -10.80 -3.32 2.72
N LEU A 46 -11.44 -2.24 2.26
CA LEU A 46 -12.82 -2.27 1.76
C LEU A 46 -12.95 -3.12 0.50
N SER A 47 -11.99 -3.05 -0.42
CA SER A 47 -11.97 -3.92 -1.61
C SER A 47 -11.93 -5.41 -1.24
N CYS A 48 -11.10 -5.79 -0.26
CA CYS A 48 -11.04 -7.15 0.26
C CYS A 48 -12.35 -7.56 0.96
N ILE A 49 -12.93 -6.70 1.80
CA ILE A 49 -14.19 -6.97 2.48
C ILE A 49 -15.32 -7.26 1.48
N ASN A 50 -15.37 -6.51 0.39
CA ASN A 50 -16.39 -6.72 -0.64
C ASN A 50 -16.26 -8.06 -1.38
N LYS A 51 -15.03 -8.58 -1.51
CA LYS A 51 -14.71 -9.79 -2.29
C LYS A 51 -14.65 -11.08 -1.49
N LEU A 52 -14.39 -10.98 -0.17
CA LEU A 52 -14.30 -12.13 0.72
C LEU A 52 -15.67 -12.60 1.18
N SER A 53 -15.78 -13.90 1.51
CA SER A 53 -16.97 -14.46 2.13
C SER A 53 -17.10 -14.04 3.59
N ASP A 54 -18.31 -14.18 4.14
CA ASP A 54 -18.56 -13.87 5.54
C ASP A 54 -17.73 -14.76 6.49
N GLU A 55 -17.53 -16.03 6.12
CA GLU A 55 -16.70 -16.97 6.88
C GLU A 55 -15.24 -16.54 6.91
N GLU A 56 -14.67 -16.15 5.76
CA GLU A 56 -13.28 -15.66 5.67
C GLU A 56 -13.09 -14.37 6.48
N LEU A 57 -14.07 -13.47 6.42
CA LEU A 57 -14.05 -12.22 7.19
C LEU A 57 -14.11 -12.48 8.70
N MET A 58 -15.03 -13.35 9.14
CA MET A 58 -15.13 -13.71 10.56
C MET A 58 -13.86 -14.38 11.06
N GLN A 59 -13.33 -15.37 10.32
CA GLN A 59 -12.08 -16.03 10.66
C GLN A 59 -10.92 -15.03 10.81
N THR A 60 -10.85 -14.06 9.89
CA THR A 60 -9.82 -13.02 9.94
C THR A 60 -9.95 -12.17 11.19
N MET A 61 -11.15 -11.67 11.50
CA MET A 61 -11.40 -10.82 12.64
C MET A 61 -11.20 -11.55 14.00
N GLU A 62 -11.59 -12.81 14.06
CA GLU A 62 -11.47 -13.63 15.26
C GLU A 62 -10.02 -14.04 15.54
N SER A 63 -9.25 -14.36 14.51
CA SER A 63 -7.85 -14.75 14.66
C SER A 63 -6.92 -13.57 14.91
N PHE A 64 -7.24 -12.41 14.35
CA PHE A 64 -6.36 -11.24 14.44
C PHE A 64 -6.22 -10.74 15.86
N LEU A 65 -4.98 -10.69 16.35
CA LEU A 65 -4.64 -10.33 17.75
C LEU A 65 -5.45 -11.10 18.81
N GLY A 66 -5.83 -12.35 18.50
CA GLY A 66 -6.66 -13.17 19.38
C GLY A 66 -8.06 -12.59 19.60
N GLY A 67 -8.62 -11.90 18.60
CA GLY A 67 -9.96 -11.33 18.64
C GLY A 67 -10.11 -10.06 19.47
N LYS A 68 -9.03 -9.49 20.00
CA LYS A 68 -9.12 -8.30 20.89
C LYS A 68 -9.74 -7.09 20.22
N THR A 69 -9.35 -6.81 18.97
CA THR A 69 -9.93 -5.69 18.20
C THR A 69 -11.41 -5.95 17.90
N LEU A 70 -11.76 -7.16 17.51
CA LEU A 70 -13.15 -7.56 17.30
C LEU A 70 -14.00 -7.40 18.57
N ALA A 71 -13.50 -7.87 19.71
CA ALA A 71 -14.18 -7.73 20.99
C ALA A 71 -14.41 -6.25 21.39
N ALA A 72 -13.48 -5.38 21.05
CA ALA A 72 -13.64 -3.95 21.24
C ALA A 72 -14.73 -3.37 20.36
N VAL A 73 -14.75 -3.74 19.07
CA VAL A 73 -15.74 -3.29 18.10
C VAL A 73 -17.15 -3.75 18.46
N LYS A 74 -17.32 -5.03 18.87
CA LYS A 74 -18.63 -5.60 19.28
C LYS A 74 -19.28 -4.88 20.47
N LYS A 75 -18.56 -4.09 21.24
CA LYS A 75 -19.14 -3.31 22.34
C LYS A 75 -20.04 -2.16 21.89
N PHE A 76 -19.88 -1.69 20.66
CA PHE A 76 -20.65 -0.55 20.11
C PHE A 76 -21.20 -0.82 18.71
N ALA A 77 -20.85 -1.94 18.08
CA ALA A 77 -21.39 -2.36 16.81
C ALA A 77 -22.54 -3.36 17.07
N ASP A 78 -23.76 -2.86 16.96
CA ASP A 78 -24.97 -3.70 17.00
C ASP A 78 -25.37 -4.05 15.56
N THR A 79 -24.72 -5.05 15.00
CA THR A 79 -25.01 -5.55 13.64
C THR A 79 -24.79 -7.04 13.55
N SER A 80 -25.69 -7.72 12.82
CA SER A 80 -25.54 -9.13 12.42
C SER A 80 -24.92 -9.28 11.02
N ASP A 81 -24.77 -8.18 10.28
CA ASP A 81 -24.12 -8.18 8.97
C ASP A 81 -22.60 -8.25 9.16
N VAL A 82 -22.01 -9.33 8.66
CA VAL A 82 -20.58 -9.59 8.80
C VAL A 82 -19.73 -8.59 8.02
N LYS A 83 -20.19 -8.14 6.85
CA LYS A 83 -19.45 -7.14 6.08
C LYS A 83 -19.48 -5.77 6.74
N GLU A 84 -20.62 -5.37 7.29
CA GLU A 84 -20.70 -4.15 8.10
C GLU A 84 -19.79 -4.24 9.33
N LEU A 85 -19.78 -5.38 10.01
CA LEU A 85 -18.89 -5.61 11.15
C LEU A 85 -17.42 -5.52 10.75
N ALA A 86 -17.05 -6.09 9.59
CA ALA A 86 -15.69 -6.04 9.06
C ALA A 86 -15.28 -4.61 8.68
N ILE A 87 -16.19 -3.81 8.13
CA ILE A 87 -15.95 -2.37 7.86
C ILE A 87 -15.68 -1.63 9.17
N ARG A 88 -16.50 -1.85 10.18
CA ARG A 88 -16.31 -1.23 11.52
C ARG A 88 -15.00 -1.67 12.17
N PHE A 89 -14.65 -2.95 12.01
CA PHE A 89 -13.39 -3.50 12.49
C PHE A 89 -12.18 -2.83 11.81
N LEU A 90 -12.21 -2.71 10.48
CA LEU A 90 -11.15 -2.06 9.70
C LEU A 90 -10.98 -0.59 10.09
N LEU A 91 -12.07 0.14 10.15
CA LEU A 91 -12.08 1.56 10.55
C LEU A 91 -11.56 1.74 11.98
N TYR A 92 -12.09 0.94 12.91
CA TYR A 92 -11.68 1.02 14.31
C TYR A 92 -10.19 0.72 14.49
N GLY A 93 -9.71 -0.39 13.95
CA GLY A 93 -8.32 -0.80 14.08
C GLY A 93 -7.34 0.21 13.45
N THR A 94 -7.68 0.75 12.29
CA THR A 94 -6.88 1.78 11.60
C THR A 94 -6.85 3.09 12.40
N VAL A 95 -8.01 3.60 12.82
CA VAL A 95 -8.09 4.86 13.58
C VAL A 95 -7.43 4.72 14.96
N ALA A 96 -7.65 3.60 15.63
CA ALA A 96 -7.01 3.33 16.92
C ALA A 96 -5.47 3.30 16.78
N GLU A 97 -4.96 2.74 15.68
CA GLU A 97 -3.52 2.74 15.42
C GLU A 97 -2.98 4.14 15.16
N ILE A 98 -3.66 4.93 14.31
CA ILE A 98 -3.29 6.33 14.03
C ILE A 98 -3.19 7.14 15.33
N PHE A 99 -4.12 6.92 16.26
CA PHE A 99 -4.15 7.58 17.57
C PHE A 99 -3.30 6.88 18.64
N ALA A 100 -2.42 5.98 18.26
CA ALA A 100 -1.53 5.26 19.17
C ALA A 100 -2.26 4.57 20.34
N ARG A 101 -3.38 3.90 20.06
CA ARG A 101 -4.19 3.18 21.05
C ARG A 101 -3.83 1.70 21.06
N ALA A 102 -3.81 1.09 22.26
CA ALA A 102 -3.48 -0.32 22.44
C ALA A 102 -4.40 -1.31 21.69
N ASN A 103 -5.59 -0.87 21.27
CA ASN A 103 -6.53 -1.66 20.49
C ASN A 103 -6.35 -1.49 18.97
N GLY A 104 -5.39 -0.66 18.51
CA GLY A 104 -5.02 -0.53 17.11
C GLY A 104 -4.36 -1.80 16.57
N PHE A 105 -4.24 -1.91 15.26
CA PHE A 105 -3.71 -3.11 14.59
C PHE A 105 -2.29 -3.50 15.03
N HIS A 106 -1.51 -2.55 15.52
CA HIS A 106 -0.13 -2.77 16.01
C HIS A 106 0.04 -2.27 17.45
N HIS A 107 -1.02 -2.38 18.25
CA HIS A 107 -1.04 -1.94 19.65
C HIS A 107 -0.71 -0.45 19.86
N GLY A 108 -0.94 0.38 18.85
CA GLY A 108 -0.65 1.81 18.86
C GLY A 108 0.83 2.16 18.69
N MET A 109 1.67 1.20 18.32
CA MET A 109 3.11 1.43 18.13
C MET A 109 3.44 1.99 16.75
N GLY A 110 2.56 1.84 15.78
CA GLY A 110 2.76 2.33 14.41
C GLY A 110 2.39 3.80 14.22
N GLY A 111 1.38 4.27 14.93
CA GLY A 111 0.84 5.61 14.72
C GLY A 111 0.32 5.80 13.31
N SER A 112 0.37 7.04 12.79
CA SER A 112 -0.13 7.36 11.44
C SER A 112 0.81 6.91 10.31
N MET A 113 2.07 6.59 10.62
CA MET A 113 3.11 6.31 9.62
C MET A 113 3.35 4.82 9.38
N HIS A 114 2.91 3.94 10.28
CA HIS A 114 3.18 2.50 10.23
C HIS A 114 1.92 1.67 10.45
N ALA A 115 0.79 2.14 9.96
CA ALA A 115 -0.45 1.38 10.00
C ALA A 115 -0.52 0.44 8.79
N PHE A 116 -0.77 -0.86 9.02
CA PHE A 116 -0.90 -1.89 7.99
C PHE A 116 -1.82 -3.01 8.47
N PHE A 117 -2.21 -3.92 7.57
CA PHE A 117 -3.07 -5.04 7.91
C PHE A 117 -2.76 -6.25 7.01
N LEU A 118 -1.85 -7.10 7.46
CA LEU A 118 -1.33 -8.24 6.69
C LEU A 118 -2.40 -9.22 6.18
N PRO A 119 -3.50 -9.50 6.94
CA PRO A 119 -4.52 -10.44 6.46
C PRO A 119 -5.16 -10.05 5.13
N PHE A 120 -5.16 -8.76 4.79
CA PHE A 120 -5.68 -8.26 3.51
C PHE A 120 -4.56 -7.87 2.53
N GLY A 121 -3.33 -8.36 2.73
CA GLY A 121 -2.20 -8.05 1.86
C GLY A 121 -1.73 -6.59 1.95
N ILE A 122 -2.06 -5.88 3.01
CA ILE A 122 -1.57 -4.53 3.27
C ILE A 122 -0.34 -4.67 4.15
N TYR A 123 0.83 -4.48 3.53
CA TYR A 123 2.13 -4.73 4.15
C TYR A 123 2.70 -3.48 4.81
N PRO A 124 3.69 -3.65 5.70
CA PRO A 124 4.25 -2.52 6.43
C PRO A 124 4.78 -1.43 5.51
N ASN A 125 4.24 -0.23 5.67
CA ASN A 125 4.85 0.98 5.17
C ASN A 125 6.04 1.39 6.04
N ASN A 126 6.83 2.32 5.57
CA ASN A 126 7.97 2.82 6.34
C ASN A 126 8.15 4.34 6.20
N ALA A 127 8.86 4.93 7.17
CA ALA A 127 9.14 6.35 7.20
C ALA A 127 10.44 6.72 6.46
N ILE A 128 11.14 5.75 5.89
CA ILE A 128 12.35 6.00 5.10
C ILE A 128 11.93 6.42 3.70
N VAL A 129 12.21 7.64 3.33
CA VAL A 129 11.86 8.18 2.02
C VAL A 129 12.50 7.32 0.92
N GLY A 130 11.68 6.84 -0.02
CA GLY A 130 12.12 5.92 -1.08
C GLY A 130 12.31 4.46 -0.65
N GLY A 131 12.26 4.14 0.64
CA GLY A 131 12.54 2.79 1.16
C GLY A 131 11.50 1.74 0.80
N SER A 132 10.26 2.13 0.51
CA SER A 132 9.22 1.18 0.07
C SER A 132 9.56 0.51 -1.26
N ALA A 133 10.25 1.17 -2.17
CA ALA A 133 10.55 0.65 -3.50
C ALA A 133 11.41 -0.63 -3.46
N PRO A 134 12.59 -0.66 -2.83
CA PRO A 134 13.40 -1.89 -2.77
C PRO A 134 12.72 -2.99 -1.94
N ILE A 135 11.96 -2.65 -0.88
CA ILE A 135 11.23 -3.63 -0.08
C ILE A 135 10.14 -4.31 -0.92
N ALA A 136 9.34 -3.53 -1.64
CA ALA A 136 8.30 -4.03 -2.53
C ALA A 136 8.89 -4.89 -3.67
N THR A 137 10.04 -4.49 -4.21
CA THR A 137 10.75 -5.27 -5.23
C THR A 137 11.19 -6.63 -4.68
N GLY A 138 11.67 -6.70 -3.44
CA GLY A 138 11.97 -7.96 -2.76
C GLY A 138 10.73 -8.85 -2.59
N ALA A 139 9.58 -8.25 -2.25
CA ALA A 139 8.32 -8.97 -2.15
C ALA A 139 7.85 -9.50 -3.52
N ALA A 140 8.01 -8.73 -4.60
CA ALA A 140 7.68 -9.16 -5.95
C ALA A 140 8.58 -10.31 -6.42
N LEU A 141 9.86 -10.26 -6.09
CA LEU A 141 10.78 -11.36 -6.34
C LEU A 141 10.39 -12.62 -5.55
N TYR A 142 9.98 -12.46 -4.29
CA TYR A 142 9.45 -13.57 -3.48
C TYR A 142 8.21 -14.19 -4.12
N GLN A 143 7.25 -13.36 -4.59
CA GLN A 143 6.06 -13.87 -5.28
C GLN A 143 6.44 -14.69 -6.52
N LYS A 144 7.33 -14.14 -7.35
CA LYS A 144 7.82 -14.82 -8.54
C LYS A 144 8.54 -16.15 -8.22
N ASN A 145 9.41 -16.16 -7.22
CA ASN A 145 10.16 -17.35 -6.81
C ASN A 145 9.27 -18.47 -6.24
N ASN A 146 8.15 -18.12 -5.66
CA ASN A 146 7.25 -19.06 -5.00
C ASN A 146 5.95 -19.32 -5.79
N ASP A 147 5.91 -18.94 -7.06
CA ASP A 147 4.76 -19.12 -7.97
C ASP A 147 3.45 -18.56 -7.36
N LYS A 148 3.56 -17.50 -6.59
CA LYS A 148 2.40 -16.84 -5.99
C LYS A 148 1.64 -16.07 -7.05
N LYS A 149 0.32 -16.10 -6.95
CA LYS A 149 -0.57 -15.25 -7.74
C LYS A 149 -0.68 -13.91 -7.06
N GLY A 150 -0.93 -12.87 -7.85
CA GLY A 150 -1.09 -11.51 -7.35
C GLY A 150 0.05 -10.59 -7.77
N VAL A 151 -0.20 -9.31 -7.62
CA VAL A 151 0.76 -8.25 -7.93
C VAL A 151 1.22 -7.56 -6.64
N VAL A 152 2.37 -6.93 -6.72
CA VAL A 152 2.86 -6.05 -5.65
C VAL A 152 2.70 -4.61 -6.11
N VAL A 153 1.93 -3.82 -5.38
CA VAL A 153 1.82 -2.38 -5.60
C VAL A 153 2.70 -1.66 -4.60
N CYS A 154 3.61 -0.86 -5.12
CA CYS A 154 4.51 -0.02 -4.34
C CYS A 154 4.08 1.43 -4.45
N ASN A 155 3.47 1.97 -3.40
CA ASN A 155 3.05 3.36 -3.34
C ASN A 155 4.20 4.23 -2.84
N ILE A 156 4.57 5.21 -3.64
CA ILE A 156 5.62 6.18 -3.33
C ILE A 156 5.13 7.60 -3.62
N GLY A 157 5.50 8.55 -2.77
CA GLY A 157 5.30 9.96 -3.05
C GLY A 157 6.31 10.47 -4.07
N ASP A 158 5.95 11.48 -4.84
CA ASP A 158 6.80 12.12 -5.84
C ASP A 158 8.14 12.62 -5.27
N ALA A 159 8.16 13.15 -4.06
CA ALA A 159 9.41 13.53 -3.36
C ALA A 159 10.38 12.36 -3.16
N SER A 160 9.89 11.12 -3.13
CA SER A 160 10.73 9.92 -3.04
C SER A 160 11.58 9.70 -4.30
N LEU A 161 11.22 10.32 -5.41
CA LEU A 161 12.01 10.28 -6.65
C LEU A 161 13.34 11.06 -6.56
N GLY A 162 13.58 11.76 -5.47
CA GLY A 162 14.91 12.26 -5.12
C GLY A 162 15.85 11.22 -4.52
N CYS A 163 15.39 9.99 -4.27
CA CYS A 163 16.13 8.94 -3.58
C CYS A 163 16.63 7.85 -4.53
N GLY A 164 17.94 7.55 -4.50
CA GLY A 164 18.58 6.51 -5.33
C GLY A 164 17.90 5.15 -5.28
N PRO A 165 17.51 4.61 -4.11
CA PRO A 165 16.87 3.29 -4.01
C PRO A 165 15.59 3.09 -4.85
N VAL A 166 14.88 4.16 -5.20
CA VAL A 166 13.72 4.06 -6.10
C VAL A 166 14.16 3.68 -7.51
N TYR A 167 15.22 4.31 -8.02
CA TYR A 167 15.76 4.00 -9.34
C TYR A 167 16.39 2.62 -9.40
N GLU A 168 17.09 2.24 -8.34
CA GLU A 168 17.68 0.90 -8.22
C GLU A 168 16.58 -0.17 -8.26
N ALA A 169 15.49 0.03 -7.54
CA ALA A 169 14.34 -0.87 -7.53
C ALA A 169 13.68 -0.98 -8.91
N MET A 170 13.46 0.14 -9.60
CA MET A 170 12.90 0.16 -10.95
C MET A 170 13.83 -0.55 -11.94
N ASN A 171 15.13 -0.23 -11.90
CA ASN A 171 16.14 -0.87 -12.75
C ASN A 171 16.19 -2.38 -12.50
N PHE A 172 16.29 -2.81 -11.25
CA PHE A 172 16.33 -4.22 -10.89
C PHE A 172 15.08 -4.97 -11.38
N SER A 173 13.90 -4.39 -11.17
CA SER A 173 12.62 -5.01 -11.56
C SER A 173 12.49 -5.23 -13.08
N ALA A 174 13.19 -4.42 -13.86
CA ALA A 174 13.15 -4.43 -15.32
C ALA A 174 14.33 -5.16 -15.97
N MET A 175 15.20 -5.81 -15.21
CA MET A 175 16.37 -6.51 -15.76
C MET A 175 15.96 -7.65 -16.69
N ASP A 176 16.57 -7.74 -17.85
CA ASP A 176 16.27 -8.74 -18.88
C ASP A 176 16.49 -10.18 -18.42
N GLN A 177 17.35 -10.38 -17.43
CA GLN A 177 17.63 -11.71 -16.84
C GLN A 177 16.36 -12.44 -16.38
N PHE A 178 15.33 -11.72 -15.92
CA PHE A 178 14.06 -12.34 -15.52
C PHE A 178 13.30 -12.96 -16.69
N LYS A 179 13.57 -12.53 -17.92
CA LYS A 179 12.99 -13.07 -19.15
C LYS A 179 13.86 -14.11 -19.82
N THR A 180 15.18 -13.97 -19.74
CA THR A 180 16.13 -14.74 -20.52
C THR A 180 16.76 -15.89 -19.75
N LEU A 181 17.06 -15.72 -18.46
CA LEU A 181 17.81 -16.68 -17.67
C LEU A 181 16.95 -17.54 -16.73
N TRP A 182 15.66 -17.22 -16.60
CA TRP A 182 14.75 -17.98 -15.77
C TRP A 182 14.22 -19.22 -16.49
N GLU A 183 13.78 -20.23 -15.70
CA GLU A 183 13.19 -21.46 -16.20
C GLU A 183 11.94 -21.19 -17.04
N GLU A 184 11.70 -22.08 -18.02
CA GLU A 184 10.45 -22.03 -18.79
C GLU A 184 9.23 -22.11 -17.85
N GLY A 185 8.22 -21.32 -18.14
CA GLY A 185 7.04 -21.16 -17.29
C GLY A 185 7.17 -20.10 -16.19
N ARG A 186 8.39 -19.67 -15.85
CA ARG A 186 8.68 -18.62 -14.90
C ARG A 186 9.31 -17.37 -15.52
N LYS A 187 9.53 -17.37 -16.82
CA LYS A 187 10.04 -16.22 -17.57
C LYS A 187 9.05 -15.06 -17.51
N GLY A 188 9.54 -13.85 -17.46
CA GLY A 188 8.76 -12.62 -17.39
C GLY A 188 9.27 -11.66 -16.32
N GLY A 189 8.83 -10.41 -16.34
CA GLY A 189 9.20 -9.41 -15.36
C GLY A 189 8.72 -9.75 -13.94
N LEU A 190 9.12 -8.93 -12.98
CA LEU A 190 8.57 -9.02 -11.63
C LEU A 190 7.12 -8.52 -11.61
N PRO A 191 6.22 -9.14 -10.84
CA PRO A 191 4.82 -8.71 -10.73
C PRO A 191 4.71 -7.47 -9.82
N ILE A 192 5.24 -6.33 -10.26
CA ILE A 192 5.30 -5.11 -9.48
C ILE A 192 4.78 -3.91 -10.27
N ILE A 193 4.04 -3.05 -9.58
CA ILE A 193 3.58 -1.74 -10.04
C ILE A 193 4.19 -0.69 -9.11
N PHE A 194 4.96 0.24 -9.66
CA PHE A 194 5.39 1.43 -8.94
C PHE A 194 4.36 2.53 -9.17
N ASN A 195 3.56 2.80 -8.16
CA ASN A 195 2.53 3.84 -8.20
C ASN A 195 3.06 5.11 -7.54
N VAL A 196 3.22 6.18 -8.32
CA VAL A 196 3.73 7.46 -7.83
C VAL A 196 2.58 8.42 -7.60
N PHE A 197 2.32 8.77 -6.35
CA PHE A 197 1.40 9.84 -5.99
C PHE A 197 2.07 11.19 -6.22
N ASP A 198 1.78 11.80 -7.37
CA ASP A 198 2.37 13.07 -7.79
C ASP A 198 1.46 14.23 -7.41
N ASN A 199 1.59 14.69 -6.17
CA ASN A 199 0.84 15.81 -5.63
C ASN A 199 1.63 17.13 -5.63
N PHE A 200 2.86 17.12 -6.17
CA PHE A 200 3.78 18.26 -6.28
C PHE A 200 4.29 18.83 -4.95
N TYR A 201 4.09 18.14 -3.84
CA TYR A 201 4.55 18.60 -2.53
C TYR A 201 5.32 17.53 -1.78
N GLY A 202 6.51 17.91 -1.36
CA GLY A 202 7.30 17.17 -0.36
C GLY A 202 7.13 17.74 1.04
N MET A 203 7.89 17.21 2.00
CA MET A 203 7.83 17.65 3.40
C MET A 203 8.31 19.09 3.58
N GLY A 204 9.24 19.56 2.80
CA GLY A 204 9.84 20.90 2.90
C GLY A 204 9.32 21.91 1.89
N GLY A 205 8.52 21.51 0.92
CA GLY A 205 8.06 22.42 -0.14
C GLY A 205 7.63 21.68 -1.41
N GLN A 206 7.78 22.34 -2.54
CA GLN A 206 7.43 21.77 -3.85
C GLN A 206 8.44 20.70 -4.25
N THR A 207 7.98 19.62 -4.85
CA THR A 207 8.87 18.55 -5.30
C THR A 207 9.64 18.94 -6.55
N MET A 208 8.95 19.46 -7.55
CA MET A 208 9.57 19.89 -8.79
C MET A 208 10.46 21.12 -8.56
N GLY A 209 11.73 20.99 -8.91
CA GLY A 209 12.73 22.04 -8.76
C GLY A 209 13.42 22.12 -7.42
N GLU A 210 12.81 21.58 -6.34
CA GLU A 210 13.40 21.57 -4.99
C GLU A 210 14.02 20.22 -4.64
N THR A 211 13.26 19.12 -4.78
CA THR A 211 13.72 17.77 -4.41
C THR A 211 13.91 16.87 -5.61
N MET A 212 13.33 17.20 -6.75
CA MET A 212 13.53 16.50 -8.02
C MET A 212 13.50 17.45 -9.23
N ALA A 213 14.19 17.09 -10.29
CA ALA A 213 14.19 17.83 -11.54
C ALA A 213 13.12 17.38 -12.55
N TYR A 214 12.30 16.41 -12.18
CA TYR A 214 11.31 15.79 -13.09
C TYR A 214 9.95 16.46 -12.92
N ASN A 215 9.37 16.90 -14.02
CA ASN A 215 7.99 17.37 -14.06
C ASN A 215 7.01 16.32 -14.60
N MET A 216 7.51 15.17 -15.03
CA MET A 216 6.73 14.04 -15.56
C MET A 216 7.34 12.72 -15.06
N PRO A 217 6.99 12.26 -13.85
CA PRO A 217 7.55 11.05 -13.27
C PRO A 217 7.43 9.79 -14.15
N ALA A 218 6.35 9.66 -14.93
CA ALA A 218 6.18 8.55 -15.86
C ALA A 218 7.32 8.41 -16.89
N ARG A 219 8.05 9.49 -17.20
CA ARG A 219 9.21 9.43 -18.11
C ARG A 219 10.38 8.62 -17.53
N LEU A 220 10.43 8.44 -16.23
CA LEU A 220 11.45 7.57 -15.61
C LEU A 220 11.24 6.12 -16.03
N GLY A 221 10.02 5.62 -15.91
CA GLY A 221 9.68 4.28 -16.41
C GLY A 221 9.74 4.18 -17.94
N ALA A 222 9.32 5.22 -18.66
CA ALA A 222 9.41 5.26 -20.12
C ALA A 222 10.87 5.32 -20.63
N GLY A 223 11.82 5.73 -19.80
CA GLY A 223 13.26 5.67 -20.07
C GLY A 223 13.85 4.26 -20.02
N ILE A 224 13.12 3.31 -19.44
CA ILE A 224 13.47 1.89 -19.44
C ILE A 224 12.94 1.28 -20.75
N THR A 225 13.61 0.24 -21.24
CA THR A 225 13.18 -0.44 -22.49
C THR A 225 11.68 -0.81 -22.42
N PRO A 226 10.85 -0.42 -23.40
CA PRO A 226 9.39 -0.65 -23.35
C PRO A 226 8.97 -2.11 -23.21
N SER A 227 9.80 -3.06 -23.66
CA SER A 227 9.56 -4.49 -23.47
C SER A 227 9.76 -4.95 -22.01
N GLN A 228 10.30 -4.12 -21.14
CA GLN A 228 10.65 -4.43 -19.75
C GLN A 228 9.75 -3.69 -18.75
N MET A 229 9.36 -2.46 -19.05
CA MET A 229 8.53 -1.66 -18.16
C MET A 229 7.57 -0.81 -18.99
N HIS A 230 6.28 -0.87 -18.63
CA HIS A 230 5.28 0.07 -19.09
C HIS A 230 5.22 1.26 -18.12
N ALA A 231 5.00 2.46 -18.65
CA ALA A 231 4.84 3.65 -17.84
C ALA A 231 3.82 4.59 -18.45
N GLU A 232 2.88 5.05 -17.62
CA GLU A 232 1.86 5.99 -18.02
C GLU A 232 1.53 6.98 -16.89
N ARG A 233 0.89 8.07 -17.27
CA ARG A 233 0.32 9.04 -16.35
C ARG A 233 -1.19 8.92 -16.38
N VAL A 234 -1.79 8.79 -15.22
CA VAL A 234 -3.23 8.78 -15.03
C VAL A 234 -3.66 10.01 -14.22
N GLU A 235 -4.92 10.38 -14.34
CA GLU A 235 -5.48 11.50 -13.58
C GLU A 235 -5.90 11.03 -12.19
N GLY A 236 -5.20 11.50 -11.15
CA GLY A 236 -5.36 11.04 -9.78
C GLY A 236 -6.71 11.40 -9.12
N TRP A 237 -7.54 12.22 -9.79
CA TRP A 237 -8.90 12.54 -9.33
C TRP A 237 -9.98 11.65 -9.96
N ASN A 238 -9.63 10.87 -10.97
CA ASN A 238 -10.53 9.93 -11.65
C ASN A 238 -10.16 8.50 -11.23
N PRO A 239 -11.03 7.80 -10.47
CA PRO A 239 -10.74 6.44 -10.01
C PRO A 239 -10.96 5.35 -11.07
N LEU A 240 -11.44 5.69 -12.26
CA LEU A 240 -11.79 4.76 -13.35
C LEU A 240 -10.79 4.81 -14.49
#